data_92c4a56dacc77f000fa67995c80737e6
#
_entry.id   92c4a56dacc77f000fa67995c80737e6
#
_cell.length_a   1.000
_cell.length_b   1.000
_cell.length_c   1.000
_cell.angle_alpha   90.00
_cell.angle_beta   90.00
_cell.angle_gamma   90.00
#
_symmetry.space_group_name_H-M   'P 1'
#
loop_
_entity.id
_entity.type
_entity.pdbx_description
1 polymer ?
#
loop_
_entity_poly.entity_id
_entity_poly.type
_entity_poly.pdbx_seq_one_letter_code
_entity_poly.pdbx_strand_id
1 'polypeptide(L)'
;MFDNIQAVLKENTNWIYYTLTTIGVLYTFVGFVKYNIKKADWYNLMKLITEVPTTITEIKEGQTDIFNEIKLQGKVVNAILDTLEMAQFICDSEGKCIKVNSKWISLTGLSEEEALGHNWLLSVHIEDRQEVQRKWHNMIVDNTPFEEIFRYQHRVTDIISNVKCTATDVTDENSKRIFILGLSRVL
;
A
#
# COMPACT_ATOMS: atom_id res chain seq x y z
N MET A 1 -36.27 -19.14 14.21
CA MET A 1 -35.37 -19.28 15.40
C MET A 1 -34.76 -20.69 15.47
N PHE A 2 -35.53 -21.78 15.29
CA PHE A 2 -35.01 -23.16 15.31
C PHE A 2 -34.04 -23.47 14.14
N ASP A 3 -34.27 -22.94 12.95
CA ASP A 3 -33.41 -23.17 11.79
C ASP A 3 -32.01 -22.58 11.96
N ASN A 4 -31.87 -21.41 12.61
CA ASN A 4 -30.59 -20.81 12.92
C ASN A 4 -29.77 -21.63 13.96
N ILE A 5 -30.43 -22.28 14.91
CA ILE A 5 -29.76 -23.12 15.91
C ILE A 5 -29.26 -24.40 15.26
N GLN A 6 -30.01 -25.00 14.35
CA GLN A 6 -29.59 -26.19 13.60
C GLN A 6 -28.40 -25.90 12.66
N ALA A 7 -28.36 -24.72 12.01
CA ALA A 7 -27.25 -24.30 11.18
C ALA A 7 -25.94 -24.14 12.01
N VAL A 8 -26.02 -23.48 13.16
CA VAL A 8 -24.88 -23.28 14.07
C VAL A 8 -24.38 -24.60 14.66
N LEU A 9 -25.29 -25.52 15.00
CA LEU A 9 -24.91 -26.84 15.51
C LEU A 9 -24.24 -27.69 14.40
N LYS A 10 -24.70 -27.60 13.15
CA LYS A 10 -24.12 -28.31 12.01
C LYS A 10 -22.72 -27.80 11.67
N GLU A 11 -22.50 -26.51 11.76
CA GLU A 11 -21.20 -25.87 11.52
C GLU A 11 -20.18 -26.27 12.61
N ASN A 12 -20.61 -26.26 13.88
CA ASN A 12 -19.77 -26.67 15.01
C ASN A 12 -19.47 -28.18 15.01
N THR A 13 -20.41 -29.05 14.59
CA THR A 13 -20.14 -30.50 14.50
C THR A 13 -19.16 -30.82 13.37
N ASN A 14 -19.20 -30.12 12.25
CA ASN A 14 -18.21 -30.27 11.19
C ASN A 14 -16.80 -29.87 11.67
N TRP A 15 -16.68 -28.76 12.38
CA TRP A 15 -15.40 -28.31 12.93
C TRP A 15 -14.82 -29.30 13.94
N ILE A 16 -15.66 -29.83 14.85
CA ILE A 16 -15.27 -30.88 15.82
C ILE A 16 -14.84 -32.15 15.10
N TYR A 17 -15.56 -32.56 14.04
CA TYR A 17 -15.23 -33.74 13.27
C TYR A 17 -13.87 -33.58 12.57
N TYR A 18 -13.60 -32.43 11.92
CA TYR A 18 -12.31 -32.15 11.29
C TYR A 18 -11.16 -32.08 12.31
N THR A 19 -11.38 -31.51 13.49
CA THR A 19 -10.34 -31.47 14.52
C THR A 19 -10.06 -32.86 15.11
N LEU A 20 -11.06 -33.68 15.36
CA LEU A 20 -10.87 -35.05 15.84
C LEU A 20 -10.21 -35.96 14.79
N THR A 21 -10.56 -35.81 13.50
CA THR A 21 -9.92 -36.55 12.42
C THR A 21 -8.47 -36.13 12.23
N THR A 22 -8.15 -34.84 12.26
CA THR A 22 -6.78 -34.36 12.18
C THR A 22 -5.92 -34.81 13.36
N ILE A 23 -6.47 -34.79 14.58
CA ILE A 23 -5.80 -35.32 15.77
C ILE A 23 -5.59 -36.82 15.63
N GLY A 24 -6.59 -37.58 15.17
CA GLY A 24 -6.50 -39.03 14.94
C GLY A 24 -5.45 -39.38 13.90
N VAL A 25 -5.39 -38.68 12.77
CA VAL A 25 -4.36 -38.83 11.74
C VAL A 25 -2.98 -38.49 12.29
N LEU A 26 -2.87 -37.45 13.09
CA LEU A 26 -1.60 -37.06 13.73
C LEU A 26 -1.10 -38.16 14.69
N TYR A 27 -2.00 -38.71 15.52
CA TYR A 27 -1.66 -39.81 16.42
C TYR A 27 -1.20 -41.10 15.71
N THR A 28 -1.89 -41.48 14.62
CA THR A 28 -1.50 -42.65 13.81
C THR A 28 -0.18 -42.41 13.08
N PHE A 29 0.03 -41.19 12.55
CA PHE A 29 1.29 -40.82 11.92
C PHE A 29 2.46 -40.81 12.93
N VAL A 30 2.28 -40.23 14.10
CA VAL A 30 3.27 -40.21 15.18
C VAL A 30 3.58 -41.65 15.64
N GLY A 31 2.57 -42.51 15.79
CA GLY A 31 2.73 -43.92 16.09
C GLY A 31 3.54 -44.68 15.03
N PHE A 32 3.23 -44.44 13.75
CA PHE A 32 3.93 -45.04 12.62
C PHE A 32 5.39 -44.59 12.55
N VAL A 33 5.66 -43.31 12.70
CA VAL A 33 7.00 -42.74 12.70
C VAL A 33 7.81 -43.29 13.87
N LYS A 34 7.23 -43.30 15.09
CA LYS A 34 7.88 -43.87 16.29
C LYS A 34 8.23 -45.35 16.16
N TYR A 35 7.39 -46.09 15.45
CA TYR A 35 7.64 -47.53 15.21
C TYR A 35 8.77 -47.79 14.21
N ASN A 36 8.90 -46.93 13.19
CA ASN A 36 9.82 -47.15 12.08
C ASN A 36 11.15 -46.38 12.18
N ILE A 37 11.28 -45.42 13.10
CA ILE A 37 12.49 -44.61 13.26
C ILE A 37 13.28 -45.01 14.52
N LYS A 38 14.62 -45.03 14.42
CA LYS A 38 15.49 -45.29 15.56
C LYS A 38 15.30 -44.18 16.63
N LYS A 39 15.46 -44.55 17.89
CA LYS A 39 15.22 -43.65 19.05
C LYS A 39 15.94 -42.30 18.93
N ALA A 40 17.16 -42.28 18.38
CA ALA A 40 17.93 -41.04 18.18
C ALA A 40 17.28 -40.12 17.13
N ASP A 41 16.77 -40.71 16.02
CA ASP A 41 16.14 -39.95 14.95
C ASP A 41 14.77 -39.39 15.40
N TRP A 42 14.06 -40.13 16.25
CA TRP A 42 12.83 -39.67 16.89
C TRP A 42 13.08 -38.44 17.79
N TYR A 43 14.13 -38.47 18.59
CA TYR A 43 14.51 -37.37 19.46
C TYR A 43 14.83 -36.10 18.63
N ASN A 44 15.60 -36.26 17.56
CA ASN A 44 15.95 -35.16 16.66
C ASN A 44 14.71 -34.58 15.95
N LEU A 45 13.78 -35.44 15.50
CA LEU A 45 12.54 -35.02 14.89
C LEU A 45 11.67 -34.22 15.89
N MET A 46 11.53 -34.71 17.12
CA MET A 46 10.77 -34.02 18.17
C MET A 46 11.39 -32.68 18.54
N LYS A 47 12.72 -32.60 18.57
CA LYS A 47 13.44 -31.35 18.79
C LYS A 47 13.11 -30.32 17.69
N LEU A 48 13.19 -30.71 16.43
CA LEU A 48 12.81 -29.86 15.30
C LEU A 48 11.36 -29.37 15.39
N ILE A 49 10.42 -30.24 15.72
CA ILE A 49 8.99 -29.87 15.87
C ILE A 49 8.78 -28.87 17.01
N THR A 50 9.56 -28.93 18.08
CA THR A 50 9.46 -27.99 19.21
C THR A 50 10.14 -26.65 18.92
N GLU A 51 11.16 -26.60 18.06
CA GLU A 51 11.86 -25.38 17.68
C GLU A 51 11.13 -24.56 16.61
N VAL A 52 10.32 -25.21 15.73
CA VAL A 52 9.56 -24.51 14.66
C VAL A 52 8.64 -23.41 15.19
N PRO A 53 7.84 -23.59 16.28
CA PRO A 53 6.98 -22.52 16.78
C PRO A 53 7.75 -21.30 17.26
N THR A 54 8.92 -21.47 17.90
CA THR A 54 9.74 -20.34 18.38
C THR A 54 10.30 -19.55 17.20
N THR A 55 10.83 -20.23 16.19
CA THR A 55 11.33 -19.57 14.97
C THR A 55 10.22 -18.81 14.24
N ILE A 56 9.00 -19.35 14.15
CA ILE A 56 7.85 -18.66 13.55
C ILE A 56 7.49 -17.40 14.36
N THR A 57 7.57 -17.48 15.69
CA THR A 57 7.28 -16.32 16.56
C THR A 57 8.33 -15.22 16.36
N GLU A 58 9.61 -15.56 16.33
CA GLU A 58 10.70 -14.62 16.09
C GLU A 58 10.59 -13.94 14.70
N ILE A 59 10.21 -14.70 13.66
CA ILE A 59 9.98 -14.13 12.32
C ILE A 59 8.81 -13.15 12.35
N LYS A 60 7.70 -13.47 13.02
CA LYS A 60 6.54 -12.57 13.13
C LYS A 60 6.86 -11.30 13.89
N GLU A 61 7.59 -11.40 15.00
CA GLU A 61 8.02 -10.23 15.76
C GLU A 61 8.93 -9.34 14.92
N GLY A 62 9.94 -9.90 14.25
CA GLY A 62 10.82 -9.16 13.35
C GLY A 62 10.07 -8.49 12.20
N GLN A 63 9.06 -9.15 11.60
CA GLN A 63 8.21 -8.53 10.57
C GLN A 63 7.38 -7.37 11.13
N THR A 64 6.89 -7.49 12.36
CA THR A 64 6.12 -6.43 13.02
C THR A 64 6.99 -5.22 13.29
N ASP A 65 8.23 -5.42 13.73
CA ASP A 65 9.18 -4.34 14.00
C ASP A 65 9.57 -3.60 12.71
N ILE A 66 9.87 -4.33 11.65
CA ILE A 66 10.15 -3.74 10.32
C ILE A 66 8.93 -2.94 9.82
N PHE A 67 7.73 -3.48 9.96
CA PHE A 67 6.50 -2.79 9.55
C PHE A 67 6.28 -1.50 10.35
N ASN A 68 6.51 -1.52 11.65
CA ASN A 68 6.39 -0.35 12.51
C ASN A 68 7.44 0.71 12.16
N GLU A 69 8.66 0.31 11.86
CA GLU A 69 9.74 1.22 11.44
C GLU A 69 9.39 1.91 10.10
N ILE A 70 8.94 1.15 9.10
CA ILE A 70 8.49 1.71 7.80
C ILE A 70 7.34 2.70 8.02
N LYS A 71 6.39 2.36 8.89
CA LYS A 71 5.26 3.24 9.23
C LYS A 71 5.72 4.52 9.92
N LEU A 72 6.69 4.44 10.81
CA LEU A 72 7.27 5.60 11.49
C LEU A 72 8.01 6.49 10.50
N GLN A 73 8.86 5.91 9.64
CA GLN A 73 9.57 6.65 8.59
C GLN A 73 8.59 7.37 7.65
N GLY A 74 7.51 6.70 7.24
CA GLY A 74 6.45 7.31 6.45
C GLY A 74 5.79 8.52 7.14
N LYS A 75 5.55 8.46 8.46
CA LYS A 75 5.04 9.59 9.22
C LYS A 75 6.03 10.75 9.28
N VAL A 76 7.32 10.47 9.47
CA VAL A 76 8.37 11.49 9.51
C VAL A 76 8.48 12.20 8.15
N VAL A 77 8.50 11.44 7.06
CA VAL A 77 8.53 12.01 5.69
C VAL A 77 7.32 12.89 5.45
N ASN A 78 6.12 12.44 5.81
CA ASN A 78 4.91 13.25 5.65
C ASN A 78 4.98 14.56 6.49
N ALA A 79 5.46 14.48 7.73
CA ALA A 79 5.63 15.67 8.57
C ALA A 79 6.63 16.68 7.98
N ILE A 80 7.73 16.19 7.40
CA ILE A 80 8.70 17.03 6.68
C ILE A 80 8.04 17.71 5.48
N LEU A 81 7.32 16.96 4.66
CA LEU A 81 6.63 17.47 3.47
C LEU A 81 5.55 18.51 3.83
N ASP A 82 4.84 18.30 4.94
CA ASP A 82 3.85 19.26 5.45
C ASP A 82 4.51 20.58 5.93
N THR A 83 5.72 20.51 6.51
CA THR A 83 6.46 21.71 6.92
C THR A 83 7.01 22.53 5.75
N LEU A 84 7.27 21.90 4.60
CA LEU A 84 7.76 22.57 3.40
C LEU A 84 6.70 23.38 2.65
N GLU A 85 5.44 23.35 3.12
CA GLU A 85 4.30 24.05 2.50
C GLU A 85 4.11 23.78 1.00
N MET A 86 4.59 22.63 0.53
CA MET A 86 4.48 22.22 -0.86
C MET A 86 3.26 21.34 -1.08
N ALA A 87 2.48 21.66 -2.09
CA ALA A 87 1.40 20.81 -2.55
C ALA A 87 2.02 19.57 -3.25
N GLN A 88 1.65 18.38 -2.80
CA GLN A 88 2.21 17.11 -3.28
C GLN A 88 1.11 16.22 -3.84
N PHE A 89 1.44 15.53 -4.93
CA PHE A 89 0.62 14.46 -5.47
C PHE A 89 1.48 13.26 -5.88
N ILE A 90 0.88 12.09 -5.83
CA ILE A 90 1.50 10.83 -6.27
C ILE A 90 0.62 10.23 -7.35
N CYS A 91 1.24 9.80 -8.45
CA CYS A 91 0.57 9.08 -9.51
C CYS A 91 1.17 7.68 -9.68
N ASP A 92 0.38 6.75 -10.21
CA ASP A 92 0.87 5.44 -10.62
C ASP A 92 1.82 5.55 -11.81
N SER A 93 2.34 4.41 -12.28
CA SER A 93 3.24 4.34 -13.44
C SER A 93 2.62 4.81 -14.75
N GLU A 94 1.29 4.89 -14.83
CA GLU A 94 0.53 5.36 -15.98
C GLU A 94 0.16 6.85 -15.88
N GLY A 95 0.55 7.53 -14.79
CA GLY A 95 0.29 8.96 -14.58
C GLY A 95 -1.09 9.27 -14.02
N LYS A 96 -1.82 8.28 -13.51
CA LYS A 96 -3.10 8.47 -12.82
C LYS A 96 -2.83 8.82 -11.35
N CYS A 97 -3.43 9.90 -10.86
CA CYS A 97 -3.31 10.32 -9.46
C CYS A 97 -3.86 9.23 -8.53
N ILE A 98 -3.07 8.86 -7.52
CA ILE A 98 -3.44 7.88 -6.48
C ILE A 98 -3.44 8.48 -5.09
N LYS A 99 -2.80 9.65 -4.88
CA LYS A 99 -2.75 10.32 -3.60
C LYS A 99 -2.41 11.80 -3.74
N VAL A 100 -2.96 12.63 -2.84
CA VAL A 100 -2.59 14.04 -2.68
C VAL A 100 -2.41 14.36 -1.19
N ASN A 101 -1.63 15.41 -0.87
CA ASN A 101 -1.50 15.85 0.51
C ASN A 101 -2.50 16.97 0.85
N SER A 102 -2.56 17.33 2.15
CA SER A 102 -3.43 18.37 2.66
C SER A 102 -3.19 19.76 2.02
N LYS A 103 -1.95 20.06 1.67
CA LYS A 103 -1.59 21.33 0.99
C LYS A 103 -2.13 21.39 -0.43
N TRP A 104 -2.09 20.27 -1.15
CA TRP A 104 -2.68 20.20 -2.49
C TRP A 104 -4.21 20.39 -2.43
N ILE A 105 -4.88 19.72 -1.46
CA ILE A 105 -6.31 19.88 -1.22
C ILE A 105 -6.66 21.36 -0.92
N SER A 106 -5.89 21.98 -0.02
CA SER A 106 -6.08 23.40 0.35
C SER A 106 -5.84 24.36 -0.81
N LEU A 107 -4.95 24.03 -1.73
CA LEU A 107 -4.63 24.87 -2.89
C LEU A 107 -5.66 24.76 -4.00
N THR A 108 -6.24 23.56 -4.19
CA THR A 108 -7.12 23.26 -5.33
C THR A 108 -8.60 23.23 -4.97
N GLY A 109 -8.92 22.98 -3.69
CA GLY A 109 -10.29 22.79 -3.22
C GLY A 109 -10.93 21.48 -3.64
N LEU A 110 -10.16 20.53 -4.22
CA LEU A 110 -10.61 19.17 -4.50
C LEU A 110 -10.23 18.25 -3.34
N SER A 111 -11.11 17.33 -2.97
CA SER A 111 -10.76 16.25 -2.03
C SER A 111 -9.80 15.24 -2.67
N GLU A 112 -9.20 14.35 -1.86
CA GLU A 112 -8.35 13.28 -2.38
C GLU A 112 -9.13 12.39 -3.34
N GLU A 113 -10.35 11.98 -2.99
CA GLU A 113 -11.20 11.12 -3.82
C GLU A 113 -11.57 11.79 -5.15
N GLU A 114 -11.81 13.10 -5.14
CA GLU A 114 -12.12 13.87 -6.34
C GLU A 114 -10.91 14.04 -7.26
N ALA A 115 -9.68 13.99 -6.71
CA ALA A 115 -8.44 14.13 -7.48
C ALA A 115 -8.00 12.84 -8.18
N LEU A 116 -8.51 11.67 -7.76
CA LEU A 116 -8.05 10.37 -8.25
C LEU A 116 -8.14 10.22 -9.78
N GLY A 117 -7.25 9.38 -10.32
CA GLY A 117 -7.17 9.12 -11.75
C GLY A 117 -6.68 10.35 -12.52
N HIS A 118 -7.41 10.77 -13.54
CA HIS A 118 -7.13 11.95 -14.34
C HIS A 118 -7.88 13.21 -13.88
N ASN A 119 -8.68 13.10 -12.81
CA ASN A 119 -9.53 14.19 -12.34
C ASN A 119 -8.74 15.34 -11.70
N TRP A 120 -7.47 15.11 -11.29
CA TRP A 120 -6.58 16.17 -10.83
C TRP A 120 -6.47 17.34 -11.83
N LEU A 121 -6.63 17.07 -13.15
CA LEU A 121 -6.67 18.10 -14.18
C LEU A 121 -7.81 19.12 -14.00
N LEU A 122 -8.85 18.78 -13.25
CA LEU A 122 -9.95 19.70 -12.94
C LEU A 122 -9.50 20.89 -12.07
N SER A 123 -8.39 20.72 -11.32
CA SER A 123 -7.77 21.80 -10.55
C SER A 123 -6.97 22.78 -11.41
N VAL A 124 -6.56 22.38 -12.61
CA VAL A 124 -5.84 23.25 -13.53
C VAL A 124 -6.80 24.22 -14.19
N HIS A 125 -6.42 25.50 -14.25
CA HIS A 125 -7.20 26.54 -14.93
C HIS A 125 -7.55 26.11 -16.37
N ILE A 126 -8.76 26.39 -16.80
CA ILE A 126 -9.30 25.86 -18.07
C ILE A 126 -8.41 26.15 -19.29
N GLU A 127 -7.82 27.36 -19.33
CA GLU A 127 -6.94 27.76 -20.45
C GLU A 127 -5.61 27.02 -20.45
N ASP A 128 -5.11 26.58 -19.30
CA ASP A 128 -3.82 25.90 -19.19
C ASP A 128 -3.96 24.38 -19.32
N ARG A 129 -5.17 23.85 -19.13
CA ARG A 129 -5.46 22.43 -18.98
C ARG A 129 -4.99 21.58 -20.15
N GLN A 130 -5.23 22.01 -21.38
CA GLN A 130 -4.83 21.27 -22.57
C GLN A 130 -3.32 21.11 -22.69
N GLU A 131 -2.59 22.21 -22.43
CA GLU A 131 -1.13 22.19 -22.51
C GLU A 131 -0.49 21.39 -21.38
N VAL A 132 -0.99 21.53 -20.16
CA VAL A 132 -0.56 20.72 -19.01
C VAL A 132 -0.80 19.23 -19.28
N GLN A 133 -1.96 18.88 -19.80
CA GLN A 133 -2.28 17.48 -20.14
C GLN A 133 -1.34 16.93 -21.22
N ARG A 134 -1.06 17.71 -22.25
CA ARG A 134 -0.14 17.31 -23.32
C ARG A 134 1.27 17.06 -22.80
N LYS A 135 1.80 17.97 -21.99
CA LYS A 135 3.14 17.83 -21.38
C LYS A 135 3.20 16.68 -20.38
N TRP A 136 2.14 16.49 -19.59
CA TRP A 136 1.99 15.32 -18.73
C TRP A 136 2.05 14.00 -19.52
N HIS A 137 1.33 13.94 -20.62
CA HIS A 137 1.38 12.78 -21.52
C HIS A 137 2.78 12.51 -22.07
N ASN A 138 3.49 13.54 -22.50
CA ASN A 138 4.87 13.41 -23.01
C ASN A 138 5.83 12.90 -21.91
N MET A 139 5.66 13.34 -20.66
CA MET A 139 6.41 12.78 -19.53
C MET A 139 6.18 11.26 -19.40
N ILE A 140 4.93 10.82 -19.53
CA ILE A 140 4.58 9.41 -19.36
C ILE A 140 5.14 8.55 -20.50
N VAL A 141 4.99 9.01 -21.74
CA VAL A 141 5.29 8.21 -22.95
C VAL A 141 6.76 8.37 -23.36
N ASP A 142 7.27 9.60 -23.36
CA ASP A 142 8.58 9.92 -23.94
C ASP A 142 9.65 10.10 -22.85
N ASN A 143 9.30 9.92 -21.56
CA ASN A 143 10.16 10.18 -20.39
C ASN A 143 10.76 11.60 -20.39
N THR A 144 10.03 12.59 -20.91
CA THR A 144 10.48 13.99 -20.89
C THR A 144 10.30 14.57 -19.48
N PRO A 145 11.23 15.38 -18.98
CA PRO A 145 11.05 16.04 -17.69
C PRO A 145 9.76 16.87 -17.65
N PHE A 146 9.04 16.81 -16.54
CA PHE A 146 7.88 17.66 -16.30
C PHE A 146 8.26 18.73 -15.28
N GLU A 147 8.52 19.92 -15.78
CA GLU A 147 8.75 21.13 -14.98
C GLU A 147 8.01 22.28 -15.65
N GLU A 148 6.86 22.68 -15.05
CA GLU A 148 5.92 23.58 -15.71
C GLU A 148 5.42 24.65 -14.77
N ILE A 149 5.11 25.82 -15.33
CA ILE A 149 4.40 26.90 -14.64
C ILE A 149 3.01 27.00 -15.26
N PHE A 150 1.99 26.86 -14.40
CA PHE A 150 0.60 26.96 -14.80
C PHE A 150 -0.25 27.43 -13.62
N ARG A 151 -1.55 27.63 -13.85
CA ARG A 151 -2.49 28.10 -12.86
C ARG A 151 -3.32 26.95 -12.29
N TYR A 152 -3.37 26.83 -10.97
CA TYR A 152 -4.48 26.14 -10.31
C TYR A 152 -5.63 27.12 -10.09
N GLN A 153 -6.86 26.63 -10.22
CA GLN A 153 -8.08 27.34 -9.86
C GLN A 153 -8.78 26.58 -8.75
N HIS A 154 -8.93 27.22 -7.59
CA HIS A 154 -9.57 26.60 -6.43
C HIS A 154 -11.07 26.42 -6.70
N ARG A 155 -11.53 25.17 -6.61
CA ARG A 155 -12.87 24.76 -7.05
C ARG A 155 -14.03 25.52 -6.38
N VAL A 156 -13.88 25.91 -5.11
CA VAL A 156 -14.97 26.52 -4.33
C VAL A 156 -14.86 28.06 -4.31
N THR A 157 -13.65 28.59 -4.24
CA THR A 157 -13.40 30.04 -4.09
C THR A 157 -13.05 30.73 -5.39
N ASP A 158 -12.82 29.97 -6.47
CA ASP A 158 -12.31 30.47 -7.77
C ASP A 158 -10.97 31.22 -7.70
N ILE A 159 -10.27 31.17 -6.57
CA ILE A 159 -8.94 31.77 -6.42
C ILE A 159 -7.97 31.09 -7.39
N ILE A 160 -7.28 31.91 -8.18
CA ILE A 160 -6.27 31.44 -9.13
C ILE A 160 -4.89 31.61 -8.48
N SER A 161 -4.11 30.52 -8.47
CA SER A 161 -2.74 30.48 -7.94
C SER A 161 -1.77 30.05 -9.03
N ASN A 162 -0.78 30.89 -9.34
CA ASN A 162 0.33 30.50 -10.20
C ASN A 162 1.24 29.53 -9.44
N VAL A 163 1.54 28.41 -10.05
CA VAL A 163 2.40 27.39 -9.44
C VAL A 163 3.53 26.99 -10.38
N LYS A 164 4.67 26.66 -9.79
CA LYS A 164 5.70 25.86 -10.43
C LYS A 164 5.52 24.43 -9.98
N CYS A 165 5.26 23.55 -10.94
CA CYS A 165 5.07 22.12 -10.69
C CYS A 165 6.21 21.32 -11.31
N THR A 166 6.80 20.42 -10.53
CA THR A 166 7.80 19.46 -10.98
C THR A 166 7.32 18.06 -10.70
N ALA A 167 7.57 17.13 -11.61
CA ALA A 167 7.29 15.72 -11.37
C ALA A 167 8.51 14.87 -11.69
N THR A 168 8.73 13.85 -10.87
CA THR A 168 9.90 12.97 -10.93
C THR A 168 9.43 11.52 -10.88
N ASP A 169 10.00 10.70 -11.76
CA ASP A 169 9.80 9.25 -11.73
C ASP A 169 10.53 8.63 -10.55
N VAL A 170 9.84 7.76 -9.84
CA VAL A 170 10.44 6.85 -8.87
C VAL A 170 10.46 5.47 -9.48
N THR A 171 11.67 4.91 -9.62
CA THR A 171 11.93 3.68 -10.34
C THR A 171 12.42 2.57 -9.41
N ASP A 172 12.27 1.32 -9.83
CA ASP A 172 12.89 0.15 -9.21
C ASP A 172 14.37 0.00 -9.60
N GLU A 173 15.01 -1.06 -9.12
CA GLU A 173 16.42 -1.38 -9.41
C GLU A 173 16.68 -1.63 -10.92
N ASN A 174 15.64 -1.94 -11.70
CA ASN A 174 15.71 -2.17 -13.15
C ASN A 174 15.34 -0.91 -13.95
N SER A 175 15.27 0.26 -13.30
CA SER A 175 14.85 1.54 -13.91
C SER A 175 13.42 1.54 -14.44
N LYS A 176 12.57 0.61 -13.97
CA LYS A 176 11.15 0.60 -14.32
C LYS A 176 10.40 1.56 -13.39
N ARG A 177 9.59 2.45 -13.97
CA ARG A 177 8.75 3.39 -13.20
C ARG A 177 7.78 2.62 -12.29
N ILE A 178 7.83 2.91 -10.98
CA ILE A 178 6.90 2.40 -9.98
C ILE A 178 5.77 3.40 -9.76
N PHE A 179 6.13 4.66 -9.54
CA PHE A 179 5.19 5.78 -9.38
C PHE A 179 5.86 7.11 -9.77
N ILE A 180 5.05 8.17 -9.82
CA ILE A 180 5.50 9.54 -10.09
C ILE A 180 5.20 10.39 -8.87
N LEU A 181 6.20 11.13 -8.39
CA LEU A 181 6.06 12.12 -7.33
C LEU A 181 6.02 13.51 -7.95
N GLY A 182 4.92 14.23 -7.73
CA GLY A 182 4.76 15.61 -8.16
C GLY A 182 4.75 16.58 -6.98
N LEU A 183 5.41 17.73 -7.16
CA LEU A 183 5.48 18.81 -6.19
C LEU A 183 5.07 20.12 -6.87
N SER A 184 4.18 20.86 -6.24
CA SER A 184 3.76 22.19 -6.71
C SER A 184 4.02 23.25 -5.64
N ARG A 185 4.69 24.31 -6.04
CA ARG A 185 4.95 25.48 -5.19
C ARG A 185 4.25 26.70 -5.76
N VAL A 186 3.54 27.45 -4.91
CA VAL A 186 2.98 28.76 -5.29
C VAL A 186 4.12 29.76 -5.53
N LEU A 187 4.00 30.55 -6.59
CA LEU A 187 4.99 31.54 -7.02
C LEU A 187 4.73 32.92 -6.39
#